data_a843ca3fa2ca72415e591c027ef13587
#
_entry.id   a843ca3fa2ca72415e591c027ef13587
#
_cell.length_a   1.000
_cell.length_b   1.000
_cell.length_c   1.000
_cell.angle_alpha   90.00
_cell.angle_beta   90.00
_cell.angle_gamma   90.00
#
_symmetry.space_group_name_H-M   'P 1'
#
loop_
_entity.id
_entity.type
_entity.pdbx_description
1 polymer ?
#
loop_
_entity_poly.entity_id
_entity_poly.type
_entity_poly.pdbx_seq_one_letter_code
_entity_poly.pdbx_strand_id
1 'polypeptide(L)'
;MSQAQQLALARSRQLSAQDFAISAARDMAVAASQLPDPVLKTGIDNLPVSGPDHGNLTNDFMTMRRIGLMQEITHSDKRQLRAERYERVINKSQAEKMQTTLGIVRDTSIAWLDRYYSEKMLALAKEQLNQARLEIQAAELAYRSGRGSQADLLTARSALALMEDRNSDLARRARNASIMLTRWIGETSTDSLGALPVMHQVGLDISALETTLAHHPQISIMNRQVELADTEAKLAEANKKPDWSIEVAYQQRGPAYSNMVSVGVSLPLQWDQKNRQQRELSSRLAMADQARAERDEALRSHIAEVSSLFNEWQSKRSRVSRYDNELLPLATQKVQAILAAYRGGKSSLGDLLTAQRNQTDMHLQALQLQAETASLWAQLRYLTPLNETRITPELNRD
;
A
#
# COMPACT_ATOMS: atom_id res chain seq x y z
N MET A 1 -4.14 -15.31 -13.07
CA MET A 1 -4.14 -14.11 -12.21
C MET A 1 -4.36 -14.45 -10.74
N SER A 2 -5.41 -15.15 -10.31
CA SER A 2 -5.67 -15.50 -8.90
C SER A 2 -4.50 -16.24 -8.22
N GLN A 3 -3.88 -17.18 -8.90
CA GLN A 3 -2.68 -17.87 -8.39
C GLN A 3 -1.52 -16.89 -8.12
N ALA A 4 -1.30 -15.92 -9.01
CA ALA A 4 -0.27 -14.89 -8.80
C ALA A 4 -0.56 -14.03 -7.56
N GLN A 5 -1.82 -13.67 -7.33
CA GLN A 5 -2.25 -12.95 -6.12
C GLN A 5 -1.97 -13.76 -4.84
N GLN A 6 -2.31 -15.05 -4.83
CA GLN A 6 -2.05 -15.94 -3.69
C GLN A 6 -0.56 -16.06 -3.39
N LEU A 7 0.28 -16.24 -4.41
CA LEU A 7 1.74 -16.28 -4.26
C LEU A 7 2.29 -14.96 -3.72
N ALA A 8 1.80 -13.83 -4.22
CA ALA A 8 2.21 -12.51 -3.75
C ALA A 8 1.86 -12.28 -2.27
N LEU A 9 0.67 -12.66 -1.84
CA LEU A 9 0.25 -12.57 -0.45
C LEU A 9 1.09 -13.48 0.45
N ALA A 10 1.31 -14.73 0.05
CA ALA A 10 2.09 -15.70 0.83
C ALA A 10 3.56 -15.28 1.04
N ARG A 11 4.15 -14.54 0.09
CA ARG A 11 5.54 -14.07 0.16
C ARG A 11 5.71 -12.69 0.79
N SER A 12 4.63 -11.99 1.03
CA SER A 12 4.70 -10.56 1.39
C SER A 12 5.38 -10.33 2.73
N ARG A 13 6.57 -9.70 2.70
CA ARG A 13 7.23 -9.18 3.89
C ARG A 13 6.52 -7.97 4.49
N GLN A 14 5.74 -7.25 3.69
CA GLN A 14 4.92 -6.13 4.18
C GLN A 14 3.82 -6.62 5.12
N LEU A 15 3.16 -7.75 4.81
CA LEU A 15 2.16 -8.35 5.70
C LEU A 15 2.81 -8.86 6.99
N SER A 16 3.97 -9.52 6.90
CA SER A 16 4.72 -9.94 8.09
C SER A 16 5.11 -8.74 8.98
N ALA A 17 5.51 -7.61 8.37
CA ALA A 17 5.82 -6.40 9.13
C ALA A 17 4.60 -5.85 9.89
N GLN A 18 3.41 -5.89 9.26
CA GLN A 18 2.17 -5.50 9.94
C GLN A 18 1.80 -6.46 11.08
N ASP A 19 2.03 -7.76 10.91
CA ASP A 19 1.81 -8.73 11.98
C ASP A 19 2.73 -8.48 13.19
N PHE A 20 3.99 -8.14 12.95
CA PHE A 20 4.91 -7.75 14.02
C PHE A 20 4.49 -6.44 14.70
N ALA A 21 4.00 -5.45 13.95
CA ALA A 21 3.49 -4.21 14.54
C ALA A 21 2.26 -4.47 15.44
N ILE A 22 1.34 -5.33 15.02
CA ILE A 22 0.19 -5.75 15.82
C ILE A 22 0.65 -6.49 17.09
N SER A 23 1.61 -7.41 16.97
CA SER A 23 2.16 -8.13 18.12
C SER A 23 2.82 -7.19 19.11
N ALA A 24 3.66 -6.27 18.63
CA ALA A 24 4.32 -5.27 19.47
C ALA A 24 3.30 -4.39 20.21
N ALA A 25 2.24 -3.96 19.54
CA ALA A 25 1.19 -3.17 20.18
C ALA A 25 0.41 -3.97 21.24
N ARG A 26 0.20 -5.29 21.03
CA ARG A 26 -0.42 -6.18 22.03
C ARG A 26 0.44 -6.29 23.29
N ASP A 27 1.72 -6.52 23.14
CA ASP A 27 2.64 -6.61 24.29
C ASP A 27 2.70 -5.28 25.04
N MET A 28 2.71 -4.16 24.33
CA MET A 28 2.64 -2.83 24.92
C MET A 28 1.31 -2.54 25.61
N ALA A 29 0.18 -3.07 25.13
CA ALA A 29 -1.11 -2.95 25.82
C ALA A 29 -1.08 -3.64 27.21
N VAL A 30 -0.48 -4.83 27.28
CA VAL A 30 -0.28 -5.55 28.54
C VAL A 30 0.64 -4.77 29.48
N ALA A 31 1.80 -4.33 28.99
CA ALA A 31 2.77 -3.56 29.79
C ALA A 31 2.18 -2.26 30.32
N ALA A 32 1.44 -1.52 29.47
CA ALA A 32 0.82 -0.24 29.83
C ALA A 32 -0.31 -0.36 30.88
N SER A 33 -0.88 -1.55 31.05
CA SER A 33 -1.90 -1.83 32.06
C SER A 33 -1.33 -2.05 33.46
N GLN A 34 -0.03 -2.33 33.57
CA GLN A 34 0.60 -2.66 34.84
C GLN A 34 0.91 -1.40 35.68
N LEU A 35 1.13 -1.61 36.96
CA LEU A 35 1.73 -0.58 37.81
C LEU A 35 3.20 -0.39 37.42
N PRO A 36 3.76 0.82 37.59
CA PRO A 36 5.22 1.02 37.49
C PRO A 36 5.97 0.11 38.46
N ASP A 37 7.19 -0.25 38.08
CA ASP A 37 8.04 -1.07 38.97
C ASP A 37 8.34 -0.38 40.27
N PRO A 38 8.45 -1.12 41.40
CA PRO A 38 8.86 -0.58 42.67
C PRO A 38 10.31 -0.11 42.59
N VAL A 39 10.56 1.03 43.21
CA VAL A 39 11.89 1.65 43.25
C VAL A 39 12.58 1.34 44.59
N LEU A 40 13.72 0.65 44.52
CA LEU A 40 14.59 0.46 45.70
C LEU A 40 15.39 1.76 45.98
N LYS A 41 15.22 2.30 47.16
CA LYS A 41 15.95 3.47 47.63
C LYS A 41 16.96 3.07 48.69
N THR A 42 18.22 3.41 48.50
CA THR A 42 19.28 3.19 49.50
C THR A 42 20.05 4.49 49.69
N GLY A 43 20.47 4.75 50.91
CA GLY A 43 21.20 5.98 51.19
C GLY A 43 21.65 6.08 52.65
N ILE A 44 22.37 7.16 52.95
CA ILE A 44 22.76 7.56 54.28
C ILE A 44 22.09 8.92 54.52
N ASP A 45 21.21 8.96 55.47
CA ASP A 45 20.53 10.20 55.86
C ASP A 45 21.26 10.86 57.02
N ASN A 46 21.32 12.20 56.99
CA ASN A 46 21.86 13.05 58.04
C ASN A 46 23.32 12.74 58.45
N LEU A 47 24.20 12.48 57.45
CA LEU A 47 25.64 12.32 57.76
C LEU A 47 26.23 13.65 58.16
N PRO A 48 26.88 13.75 59.36
CA PRO A 48 27.52 14.99 59.83
C PRO A 48 28.65 15.39 58.85
N VAL A 49 28.64 16.64 58.37
CA VAL A 49 29.70 17.19 57.50
C VAL A 49 30.64 18.14 58.24
N SER A 50 30.43 18.37 59.59
CA SER A 50 31.25 19.18 60.47
C SER A 50 31.12 18.72 61.92
N GLY A 51 31.99 19.15 62.75
CA GLY A 51 31.98 18.81 64.20
C GLY A 51 32.71 17.50 64.56
N PRO A 52 32.64 17.05 65.79
CA PRO A 52 33.39 15.89 66.29
C PRO A 52 32.99 14.56 65.64
N ASP A 53 31.75 14.45 65.16
CA ASP A 53 31.24 13.26 64.50
C ASP A 53 31.27 13.35 62.98
N HIS A 54 32.05 14.28 62.42
CA HIS A 54 32.18 14.44 60.93
C HIS A 54 32.52 13.13 60.25
N GLY A 55 31.68 12.75 59.25
CA GLY A 55 31.87 11.55 58.45
C GLY A 55 31.62 10.22 59.17
N ASN A 56 31.22 10.25 60.42
CA ASN A 56 30.96 9.05 61.24
C ASN A 56 29.53 8.51 60.94
N LEU A 57 29.43 7.23 60.65
CA LEU A 57 28.15 6.56 60.27
C LEU A 57 27.38 6.05 61.51
N THR A 58 27.95 6.07 62.69
CA THR A 58 27.40 5.36 63.86
C THR A 58 27.33 6.16 65.14
N ASN A 59 28.14 7.22 65.34
CA ASN A 59 28.20 7.97 66.54
C ASN A 59 27.07 9.00 66.70
N ASP A 60 26.71 9.66 65.61
CA ASP A 60 25.65 10.65 65.64
C ASP A 60 24.26 9.99 65.69
N PHE A 61 23.41 10.51 66.60
CA PHE A 61 22.07 9.95 66.81
C PHE A 61 21.11 10.15 65.62
N MET A 62 21.40 11.08 64.74
CA MET A 62 20.59 11.38 63.54
C MET A 62 21.03 10.59 62.29
N THR A 63 22.29 10.12 62.26
CA THR A 63 22.82 9.43 61.08
C THR A 63 22.19 8.06 60.97
N MET A 64 21.59 7.82 59.80
CA MET A 64 20.85 6.59 59.48
C MET A 64 21.26 6.04 58.14
N ARG A 65 21.50 4.74 58.07
CA ARG A 65 21.64 3.98 56.82
C ARG A 65 20.25 3.49 56.42
N ARG A 66 19.73 4.00 55.32
CA ARG A 66 18.37 3.72 54.84
C ARG A 66 18.36 2.70 53.75
N ILE A 67 17.42 1.75 53.82
CA ILE A 67 16.95 0.91 52.74
C ILE A 67 15.42 0.98 52.69
N GLY A 68 14.85 1.34 51.55
CA GLY A 68 13.41 1.52 51.41
C GLY A 68 12.91 1.05 50.04
N LEU A 69 11.63 0.78 49.98
CA LEU A 69 10.91 0.43 48.77
C LEU A 69 9.80 1.45 48.54
N MET A 70 9.78 2.07 47.35
CA MET A 70 8.74 3.00 46.96
C MET A 70 7.94 2.40 45.81
N GLN A 71 6.61 2.41 45.92
CA GLN A 71 5.68 2.00 44.90
C GLN A 71 4.79 3.17 44.45
N GLU A 72 4.82 3.51 43.17
CA GLU A 72 3.84 4.43 42.59
C GLU A 72 2.53 3.72 42.36
N ILE A 73 1.43 4.33 42.78
CA ILE A 73 0.07 3.83 42.61
C ILE A 73 -0.63 4.71 41.58
N THR A 74 -0.49 4.33 40.31
CA THR A 74 -1.21 4.96 39.22
C THR A 74 -2.69 4.60 39.29
N HIS A 75 -3.59 5.56 39.11
CA HIS A 75 -5.03 5.34 39.05
C HIS A 75 -5.43 4.27 38.02
N SER A 76 -6.41 3.43 38.37
CA SER A 76 -6.86 2.32 37.50
C SER A 76 -7.41 2.80 36.17
N ASP A 77 -8.16 3.92 36.14
CA ASP A 77 -8.67 4.54 34.94
C ASP A 77 -7.55 4.98 33.97
N LYS A 78 -6.43 5.53 34.48
CA LYS A 78 -5.28 5.87 33.64
C LYS A 78 -4.61 4.64 33.05
N ARG A 79 -4.43 3.58 33.86
CA ARG A 79 -3.85 2.32 33.37
C ARG A 79 -4.73 1.67 32.30
N GLN A 80 -6.05 1.68 32.50
CA GLN A 80 -6.99 1.20 31.50
C GLN A 80 -6.93 2.04 30.22
N LEU A 81 -6.90 3.37 30.30
CA LEU A 81 -6.78 4.25 29.13
C LEU A 81 -5.43 4.11 28.42
N ARG A 82 -4.33 3.86 29.17
CA ARG A 82 -3.03 3.55 28.57
C ARG A 82 -3.07 2.23 27.79
N ALA A 83 -3.71 1.20 28.32
CA ALA A 83 -3.92 -0.07 27.60
C ALA A 83 -4.86 0.12 26.41
N GLU A 84 -6.01 0.81 26.58
CA GLU A 84 -6.96 1.11 25.51
C GLU A 84 -6.29 1.86 24.36
N ARG A 85 -5.38 2.81 24.64
CA ARG A 85 -4.62 3.49 23.60
C ARG A 85 -3.87 2.50 22.70
N TYR A 86 -3.23 1.48 23.26
CA TYR A 86 -2.57 0.45 22.47
C TYR A 86 -3.56 -0.48 21.77
N GLU A 87 -4.74 -0.74 22.31
CA GLU A 87 -5.81 -1.44 21.61
C GLU A 87 -6.28 -0.65 20.38
N ARG A 88 -6.36 0.69 20.45
CA ARG A 88 -6.64 1.54 19.28
C ARG A 88 -5.51 1.47 18.25
N VAL A 89 -4.24 1.38 18.69
CA VAL A 89 -3.10 1.15 17.79
C VAL A 89 -3.22 -0.22 17.11
N ILE A 90 -3.59 -1.28 17.82
CA ILE A 90 -3.84 -2.61 17.23
C ILE A 90 -4.92 -2.52 16.12
N ASN A 91 -6.07 -1.90 16.43
CA ASN A 91 -7.16 -1.76 15.48
C ASN A 91 -6.75 -0.97 14.23
N LYS A 92 -5.95 0.09 14.41
CA LYS A 92 -5.38 0.85 13.29
C LYS A 92 -4.43 -0.01 12.45
N SER A 93 -3.51 -0.74 13.07
CA SER A 93 -2.57 -1.62 12.37
C SER A 93 -3.27 -2.77 11.64
N GLN A 94 -4.40 -3.27 12.16
CA GLN A 94 -5.24 -4.25 11.45
C GLN A 94 -5.89 -3.65 10.20
N ALA A 95 -6.37 -2.40 10.25
CA ALA A 95 -6.88 -1.70 9.09
C ALA A 95 -5.78 -1.42 8.05
N GLU A 96 -4.57 -1.06 8.48
CA GLU A 96 -3.38 -0.91 7.63
C GLU A 96 -2.98 -2.22 6.96
N LYS A 97 -3.04 -3.35 7.69
CA LYS A 97 -2.81 -4.68 7.12
C LYS A 97 -3.84 -5.01 6.03
N MET A 98 -5.11 -4.67 6.23
CA MET A 98 -6.15 -4.87 5.22
C MET A 98 -5.88 -4.03 3.97
N GLN A 99 -5.52 -2.76 4.12
CA GLN A 99 -5.15 -1.88 3.00
C GLN A 99 -3.93 -2.44 2.25
N THR A 100 -2.91 -2.90 2.97
CA THR A 100 -1.72 -3.52 2.39
C THR A 100 -2.09 -4.77 1.60
N THR A 101 -2.97 -5.61 2.13
CA THR A 101 -3.47 -6.83 1.45
C THR A 101 -4.13 -6.49 0.12
N LEU A 102 -5.06 -5.53 0.12
CA LEU A 102 -5.72 -5.08 -1.11
C LEU A 102 -4.75 -4.44 -2.10
N GLY A 103 -3.79 -3.65 -1.61
CA GLY A 103 -2.72 -3.08 -2.43
C GLY A 103 -1.90 -4.15 -3.13
N ILE A 104 -1.48 -5.20 -2.42
CA ILE A 104 -0.73 -6.34 -3.00
C ILE A 104 -1.55 -7.04 -4.07
N VAL A 105 -2.82 -7.33 -3.81
CA VAL A 105 -3.72 -7.99 -4.77
C VAL A 105 -3.90 -7.13 -6.03
N ARG A 106 -4.15 -5.83 -5.86
CA ARG A 106 -4.28 -4.86 -6.95
C ARG A 106 -3.01 -4.78 -7.80
N ASP A 107 -1.87 -4.54 -7.15
CA ASP A 107 -0.61 -4.26 -7.84
C ASP A 107 -0.07 -5.53 -8.53
N THR A 108 -0.27 -6.70 -7.94
CA THR A 108 0.02 -8.00 -8.59
C THR A 108 -0.86 -8.20 -9.81
N SER A 109 -2.14 -7.83 -9.73
CA SER A 109 -3.06 -7.93 -10.87
C SER A 109 -2.65 -7.01 -12.01
N ILE A 110 -2.28 -5.78 -11.70
CA ILE A 110 -1.78 -4.81 -12.69
C ILE A 110 -0.49 -5.34 -13.35
N ALA A 111 0.47 -5.84 -12.58
CA ALA A 111 1.71 -6.41 -13.10
C ALA A 111 1.46 -7.65 -13.99
N TRP A 112 0.47 -8.49 -13.63
CA TRP A 112 0.07 -9.64 -14.43
C TRP A 112 -0.57 -9.21 -15.78
N LEU A 113 -1.45 -8.20 -15.75
CA LEU A 113 -2.09 -7.65 -16.95
C LEU A 113 -1.08 -6.96 -17.86
N ASP A 114 -0.16 -6.19 -17.28
CA ASP A 114 0.92 -5.52 -18.03
C ASP A 114 1.81 -6.53 -18.76
N ARG A 115 2.22 -7.61 -18.12
CA ARG A 115 2.95 -8.70 -18.76
C ARG A 115 2.13 -9.33 -19.88
N TYR A 116 0.85 -9.64 -19.64
CA TYR A 116 -0.02 -10.26 -20.62
C TYR A 116 -0.13 -9.43 -21.93
N TYR A 117 -0.41 -8.14 -21.79
CA TYR A 117 -0.57 -7.26 -22.95
C TYR A 117 0.77 -6.93 -23.61
N SER A 118 1.86 -6.80 -22.86
CA SER A 118 3.19 -6.59 -23.42
C SER A 118 3.67 -7.79 -24.25
N GLU A 119 3.40 -9.02 -23.79
CA GLU A 119 3.68 -10.24 -24.55
C GLU A 119 2.82 -10.32 -25.81
N LYS A 120 1.54 -9.94 -25.74
CA LYS A 120 0.65 -9.88 -26.92
C LYS A 120 1.11 -8.85 -27.96
N MET A 121 1.51 -7.66 -27.53
CA MET A 121 2.05 -6.64 -28.44
C MET A 121 3.35 -7.10 -29.11
N LEU A 122 4.23 -7.75 -28.35
CA LEU A 122 5.47 -8.32 -28.88
C LEU A 122 5.18 -9.45 -29.91
N ALA A 123 4.22 -10.33 -29.61
CA ALA A 123 3.84 -11.41 -30.53
C ALA A 123 3.32 -10.86 -31.86
N LEU A 124 2.44 -9.85 -31.81
CA LEU A 124 1.93 -9.15 -33.00
C LEU A 124 3.06 -8.51 -33.82
N ALA A 125 3.99 -7.80 -33.15
CA ALA A 125 5.11 -7.17 -33.84
C ALA A 125 6.07 -8.18 -34.51
N LYS A 126 6.32 -9.33 -33.87
CA LYS A 126 7.11 -10.41 -34.46
C LYS A 126 6.45 -11.02 -35.71
N GLU A 127 5.15 -11.22 -35.68
CA GLU A 127 4.41 -11.73 -36.84
C GLU A 127 4.52 -10.76 -38.02
N GLN A 128 4.30 -9.46 -37.78
CA GLN A 128 4.44 -8.42 -38.79
C GLN A 128 5.87 -8.29 -39.34
N LEU A 129 6.87 -8.42 -38.49
CA LEU A 129 8.28 -8.41 -38.87
C LEU A 129 8.60 -9.57 -39.84
N ASN A 130 8.06 -10.77 -39.58
CA ASN A 130 8.25 -11.92 -40.43
C ASN A 130 7.58 -11.72 -41.81
N GLN A 131 6.38 -11.14 -41.83
CA GLN A 131 5.69 -10.81 -43.10
C GLN A 131 6.49 -9.77 -43.90
N ALA A 132 6.95 -8.69 -43.26
CA ALA A 132 7.76 -7.66 -43.91
C ALA A 132 9.06 -8.23 -44.54
N ARG A 133 9.72 -9.20 -43.89
CA ARG A 133 10.90 -9.86 -44.44
C ARG A 133 10.61 -10.63 -45.73
N LEU A 134 9.46 -11.32 -45.80
CA LEU A 134 9.04 -12.02 -47.04
C LEU A 134 8.73 -11.02 -48.18
N GLU A 135 8.11 -9.90 -47.87
CA GLU A 135 7.81 -8.85 -48.86
C GLU A 135 9.09 -8.20 -49.41
N ILE A 136 10.11 -8.01 -48.59
CA ILE A 136 11.42 -7.48 -49.04
C ILE A 136 12.11 -8.50 -49.97
N GLN A 137 12.06 -9.78 -49.66
CA GLN A 137 12.59 -10.82 -50.57
C GLN A 137 11.88 -10.77 -51.93
N ALA A 138 10.56 -10.59 -51.93
CA ALA A 138 9.81 -10.42 -53.17
C ALA A 138 10.20 -9.12 -53.92
N ALA A 139 10.40 -8.01 -53.21
CA ALA A 139 10.88 -6.76 -53.81
C ALA A 139 12.28 -6.86 -54.43
N GLU A 140 13.20 -7.58 -53.75
CA GLU A 140 14.55 -7.84 -54.27
C GLU A 140 14.52 -8.67 -55.57
N LEU A 141 13.69 -9.69 -55.63
CA LEU A 141 13.48 -10.51 -56.85
C LEU A 141 12.88 -9.67 -57.99
N ALA A 142 11.91 -8.81 -57.68
CA ALA A 142 11.29 -7.91 -58.67
C ALA A 142 12.32 -6.90 -59.20
N TYR A 143 13.15 -6.33 -58.37
CA TYR A 143 14.23 -5.42 -58.77
C TYR A 143 15.26 -6.13 -59.67
N ARG A 144 15.75 -7.30 -59.28
CA ARG A 144 16.69 -8.11 -60.11
C ARG A 144 16.13 -8.51 -61.45
N SER A 145 14.82 -8.69 -61.55
CA SER A 145 14.13 -9.03 -62.81
C SER A 145 13.72 -7.79 -63.65
N GLY A 146 14.15 -6.59 -63.24
CA GLY A 146 13.83 -5.33 -63.94
C GLY A 146 12.38 -4.87 -63.81
N ARG A 147 11.56 -5.50 -62.92
CA ARG A 147 10.15 -5.18 -62.71
C ARG A 147 9.89 -4.29 -61.50
N GLY A 148 10.92 -3.98 -60.67
CA GLY A 148 10.87 -3.12 -59.51
C GLY A 148 11.88 -1.98 -59.59
N SER A 149 11.66 -0.90 -58.82
CA SER A 149 12.59 0.21 -58.73
C SER A 149 13.55 0.04 -57.50
N GLN A 150 14.73 0.64 -57.62
CA GLN A 150 15.68 0.72 -56.50
C GLN A 150 15.07 1.51 -55.33
N ALA A 151 14.27 2.51 -55.61
CA ALA A 151 13.58 3.30 -54.59
C ALA A 151 12.62 2.46 -53.74
N ASP A 152 11.85 1.55 -54.37
CA ASP A 152 10.95 0.61 -53.67
C ASP A 152 11.70 -0.33 -52.75
N LEU A 153 12.86 -0.85 -53.21
CA LEU A 153 13.70 -1.72 -52.40
C LEU A 153 14.27 -0.99 -51.16
N LEU A 154 14.77 0.25 -51.35
CA LEU A 154 15.29 1.06 -50.25
C LEU A 154 14.19 1.45 -49.26
N THR A 155 13.00 1.78 -49.74
CA THR A 155 11.82 2.07 -48.91
C THR A 155 11.43 0.84 -48.08
N ALA A 156 11.39 -0.35 -48.67
CA ALA A 156 11.08 -1.59 -47.97
C ALA A 156 12.14 -1.93 -46.91
N ARG A 157 13.43 -1.76 -47.19
CA ARG A 157 14.52 -1.98 -46.24
C ARG A 157 14.47 -0.98 -45.04
N SER A 158 14.15 0.29 -45.34
CA SER A 158 13.95 1.30 -44.30
C SER A 158 12.77 0.96 -43.38
N ALA A 159 11.64 0.52 -43.98
CA ALA A 159 10.49 0.08 -43.21
C ALA A 159 10.79 -1.13 -42.32
N LEU A 160 11.58 -2.11 -42.81
CA LEU A 160 12.02 -3.25 -42.01
C LEU A 160 12.88 -2.81 -40.80
N ALA A 161 13.87 -1.94 -41.03
CA ALA A 161 14.73 -1.46 -39.97
C ALA A 161 13.93 -0.77 -38.83
N LEU A 162 12.91 0.04 -39.18
CA LEU A 162 12.01 0.65 -38.22
C LEU A 162 11.16 -0.40 -37.47
N MET A 163 10.71 -1.47 -38.15
CA MET A 163 9.98 -2.56 -37.50
C MET A 163 10.88 -3.37 -36.56
N GLU A 164 12.15 -3.58 -36.90
CA GLU A 164 13.14 -4.25 -36.06
C GLU A 164 13.44 -3.43 -34.79
N ASP A 165 13.61 -2.13 -34.90
CA ASP A 165 13.78 -1.22 -33.77
C ASP A 165 12.55 -1.28 -32.83
N ARG A 166 11.35 -1.17 -33.38
CA ARG A 166 10.09 -1.28 -32.62
C ARG A 166 9.95 -2.64 -31.92
N ASN A 167 10.27 -3.73 -32.61
CA ASN A 167 10.26 -5.07 -32.02
C ASN A 167 11.24 -5.18 -30.84
N SER A 168 12.41 -4.53 -30.94
CA SER A 168 13.39 -4.49 -29.86
C SER A 168 12.88 -3.73 -28.64
N ASP A 169 12.17 -2.61 -28.84
CA ASP A 169 11.52 -1.86 -27.75
C ASP A 169 10.40 -2.68 -27.07
N LEU A 170 9.54 -3.31 -27.85
CA LEU A 170 8.46 -4.17 -27.32
C LEU A 170 9.03 -5.39 -26.58
N ALA A 171 10.13 -5.98 -27.08
CA ALA A 171 10.83 -7.07 -26.38
C ALA A 171 11.40 -6.62 -25.04
N ARG A 172 11.95 -5.41 -24.96
CA ARG A 172 12.39 -4.81 -23.72
C ARG A 172 11.23 -4.59 -22.74
N ARG A 173 10.10 -4.05 -23.23
CA ARG A 173 8.88 -3.83 -22.41
C ARG A 173 8.34 -5.15 -21.85
N ALA A 174 8.21 -6.19 -22.69
CA ALA A 174 7.75 -7.51 -22.25
C ALA A 174 8.68 -8.13 -21.18
N ARG A 175 10.01 -7.99 -21.33
CA ARG A 175 10.96 -8.42 -20.29
C ARG A 175 10.79 -7.64 -19.00
N ASN A 176 10.66 -6.32 -19.06
CA ASN A 176 10.45 -5.49 -17.87
C ASN A 176 9.15 -5.85 -17.14
N ALA A 177 8.06 -6.04 -17.87
CA ALA A 177 6.78 -6.48 -17.29
C ALA A 177 6.89 -7.85 -16.60
N SER A 178 7.65 -8.78 -17.21
CA SER A 178 7.94 -10.09 -16.58
C SER A 178 8.75 -9.92 -15.29
N ILE A 179 9.77 -9.08 -15.27
CA ILE A 179 10.58 -8.77 -14.06
C ILE A 179 9.67 -8.17 -12.97
N MET A 180 8.80 -7.23 -13.32
CA MET A 180 7.87 -6.61 -12.36
C MET A 180 6.88 -7.61 -11.77
N LEU A 181 6.37 -8.54 -12.54
CA LEU A 181 5.52 -9.61 -12.01
C LEU A 181 6.33 -10.56 -11.11
N THR A 182 7.56 -10.91 -11.50
CA THR A 182 8.46 -11.76 -10.70
C THR A 182 8.73 -11.18 -9.31
N ARG A 183 8.81 -9.86 -9.17
CA ARG A 183 8.91 -9.21 -7.86
C ARG A 183 7.81 -9.66 -6.91
N TRP A 184 6.59 -9.82 -7.42
CA TRP A 184 5.43 -10.21 -6.62
C TRP A 184 5.37 -11.72 -6.36
N ILE A 185 5.56 -12.55 -7.40
CA ILE A 185 5.31 -14.00 -7.33
C ILE A 185 6.56 -14.83 -7.01
N GLY A 186 7.78 -14.28 -7.13
CA GLY A 186 9.05 -14.97 -6.90
C GLY A 186 9.69 -15.45 -8.17
N GLU A 187 9.80 -16.75 -8.36
CA GLU A 187 10.46 -17.32 -9.52
C GLU A 187 9.72 -16.99 -10.81
N THR A 188 10.49 -16.77 -11.87
CA THR A 188 9.94 -16.61 -13.21
C THR A 188 9.25 -17.90 -13.62
N SER A 189 7.94 -17.94 -13.50
CA SER A 189 7.17 -18.91 -14.25
C SER A 189 7.39 -18.60 -15.72
N THR A 190 8.14 -19.45 -16.42
CA THR A 190 8.24 -19.45 -17.89
C THR A 190 6.94 -19.89 -18.53
N ASP A 191 5.96 -20.31 -17.70
CA ASP A 191 4.67 -20.77 -18.14
C ASP A 191 3.86 -19.63 -18.78
N SER A 192 3.12 -19.99 -19.81
CA SER A 192 2.18 -19.08 -20.47
C SER A 192 1.16 -18.55 -19.45
N LEU A 193 0.90 -17.26 -19.52
CA LEU A 193 -0.17 -16.66 -18.70
C LEU A 193 -1.52 -17.28 -19.08
N GLY A 194 -2.33 -17.58 -18.08
CA GLY A 194 -3.68 -18.09 -18.28
C GLY A 194 -4.62 -17.07 -18.93
N ALA A 195 -5.89 -17.44 -19.12
CA ALA A 195 -6.90 -16.59 -19.72
C ALA A 195 -7.13 -15.28 -18.94
N LEU A 196 -7.52 -14.22 -19.66
CA LEU A 196 -7.93 -12.94 -19.07
C LEU A 196 -9.17 -13.14 -18.18
N PRO A 197 -9.25 -12.44 -17.04
CA PRO A 197 -10.47 -12.38 -16.26
C PRO A 197 -11.58 -11.61 -17.02
N VAL A 198 -12.82 -11.82 -16.60
CA VAL A 198 -13.95 -11.01 -17.08
C VAL A 198 -13.85 -9.60 -16.52
N MET A 199 -13.66 -8.59 -17.38
CA MET A 199 -13.39 -7.19 -17.00
C MET A 199 -14.54 -6.24 -17.43
N HIS A 200 -15.74 -6.78 -17.71
CA HIS A 200 -16.87 -5.96 -18.15
C HIS A 200 -17.58 -5.19 -17.03
N GLN A 201 -17.32 -5.56 -15.77
CA GLN A 201 -17.92 -4.94 -14.58
C GLN A 201 -16.87 -4.75 -13.52
N VAL A 202 -16.98 -3.66 -12.78
CA VAL A 202 -16.09 -3.35 -11.64
C VAL A 202 -16.75 -3.63 -10.28
N GLY A 203 -18.06 -3.91 -10.26
CA GLY A 203 -18.81 -4.23 -9.03
C GLY A 203 -19.01 -3.03 -8.10
N LEU A 204 -18.80 -1.80 -8.58
CA LEU A 204 -19.03 -0.56 -7.85
C LEU A 204 -20.39 0.04 -8.25
N ASP A 205 -21.17 0.41 -7.24
CA ASP A 205 -22.37 1.22 -7.40
C ASP A 205 -22.00 2.69 -7.19
N ILE A 206 -22.01 3.46 -8.29
CA ILE A 206 -21.65 4.88 -8.25
C ILE A 206 -22.70 5.70 -7.48
N SER A 207 -23.96 5.28 -7.46
CA SER A 207 -25.00 5.98 -6.70
C SER A 207 -24.85 5.82 -5.19
N ALA A 208 -24.18 4.75 -4.74
CA ALA A 208 -23.89 4.45 -3.34
C ALA A 208 -22.41 4.64 -2.99
N LEU A 209 -21.65 5.42 -3.80
CA LEU A 209 -20.20 5.53 -3.69
C LEU A 209 -19.74 6.06 -2.32
N GLU A 210 -20.42 7.07 -1.78
CA GLU A 210 -20.12 7.66 -0.47
C GLU A 210 -20.22 6.62 0.65
N THR A 211 -21.30 5.85 0.69
CA THR A 211 -21.49 4.80 1.70
C THR A 211 -20.54 3.65 1.52
N THR A 212 -20.21 3.29 0.29
CA THR A 212 -19.23 2.23 -0.02
C THR A 212 -17.83 2.63 0.39
N LEU A 213 -17.41 3.85 0.08
CA LEU A 213 -16.08 4.36 0.39
C LEU A 213 -15.89 4.73 1.86
N ALA A 214 -16.95 5.04 2.60
CA ALA A 214 -16.87 5.20 4.05
C ALA A 214 -16.32 3.95 4.76
N HIS A 215 -16.51 2.76 4.16
CA HIS A 215 -15.96 1.49 4.65
C HIS A 215 -14.65 1.07 3.95
N HIS A 216 -14.12 1.92 3.07
CA HIS A 216 -12.84 1.66 2.42
C HIS A 216 -11.70 1.57 3.45
N PRO A 217 -10.73 0.65 3.31
CA PRO A 217 -9.65 0.47 4.29
C PRO A 217 -8.88 1.74 4.62
N GLN A 218 -8.62 2.62 3.65
CA GLN A 218 -7.98 3.91 3.89
C GLN A 218 -8.80 4.80 4.84
N ILE A 219 -10.12 4.89 4.64
CA ILE A 219 -11.00 5.66 5.51
C ILE A 219 -11.15 4.97 6.88
N SER A 220 -11.15 3.62 6.89
CA SER A 220 -11.13 2.86 8.13
C SER A 220 -9.89 3.16 8.97
N ILE A 221 -8.69 3.26 8.38
CA ILE A 221 -7.47 3.68 9.08
C ILE A 221 -7.65 5.06 9.72
N MET A 222 -8.22 6.02 8.99
CA MET A 222 -8.45 7.36 9.51
C MET A 222 -9.50 7.38 10.62
N ASN A 223 -10.56 6.55 10.52
CA ASN A 223 -11.50 6.37 11.61
C ASN A 223 -10.81 5.83 12.88
N ARG A 224 -9.90 4.84 12.75
CA ARG A 224 -9.11 4.33 13.87
C ARG A 224 -8.14 5.38 14.43
N GLN A 225 -7.63 6.27 13.58
CA GLN A 225 -6.80 7.40 14.02
C GLN A 225 -7.61 8.39 14.86
N VAL A 226 -8.86 8.67 14.48
CA VAL A 226 -9.79 9.49 15.28
C VAL A 226 -10.04 8.83 16.64
N GLU A 227 -10.37 7.53 16.66
CA GLU A 227 -10.59 6.78 17.91
C GLU A 227 -9.36 6.81 18.84
N LEU A 228 -8.15 6.71 18.27
CA LEU A 228 -6.89 6.82 19.00
C LEU A 228 -6.73 8.22 19.61
N ALA A 229 -6.96 9.27 18.82
CA ALA A 229 -6.86 10.65 19.29
C ALA A 229 -7.90 10.96 20.39
N ASP A 230 -9.12 10.44 20.28
CA ASP A 230 -10.15 10.54 21.31
C ASP A 230 -9.72 9.83 22.61
N THR A 231 -9.08 8.67 22.52
CA THR A 231 -8.55 7.94 23.68
C THR A 231 -7.39 8.72 24.34
N GLU A 232 -6.53 9.37 23.55
CA GLU A 232 -5.47 10.25 24.06
C GLU A 232 -6.04 11.49 24.76
N ALA A 233 -7.13 12.05 24.29
CA ALA A 233 -7.83 13.15 24.97
C ALA A 233 -8.42 12.69 26.32
N LYS A 234 -9.04 11.50 26.38
CA LYS A 234 -9.53 10.91 27.64
C LYS A 234 -8.36 10.66 28.63
N LEU A 235 -7.23 10.19 28.14
CA LEU A 235 -6.03 9.99 28.98
C LEU A 235 -5.50 11.32 29.53
N ALA A 236 -5.47 12.38 28.72
CA ALA A 236 -5.11 13.72 29.16
C ALA A 236 -6.09 14.27 30.22
N GLU A 237 -7.38 13.99 30.08
CA GLU A 237 -8.36 14.31 31.11
C GLU A 237 -8.10 13.55 32.41
N ALA A 238 -7.83 12.25 32.34
CA ALA A 238 -7.50 11.43 33.50
C ALA A 238 -6.21 11.90 34.21
N ASN A 239 -5.23 12.46 33.47
CA ASN A 239 -4.00 12.99 34.00
C ASN A 239 -4.17 14.24 34.88
N LYS A 240 -5.36 14.85 34.92
CA LYS A 240 -5.71 15.90 35.91
C LYS A 240 -5.78 15.35 37.33
N LYS A 241 -5.94 14.04 37.50
CA LYS A 241 -5.87 13.40 38.85
C LYS A 241 -4.40 13.03 39.10
N PRO A 242 -3.78 13.48 40.20
CA PRO A 242 -2.41 13.10 40.48
C PRO A 242 -2.32 11.62 40.87
N ASP A 243 -1.25 10.96 40.48
CA ASP A 243 -0.88 9.65 41.01
C ASP A 243 -0.15 9.82 42.33
N TRP A 244 -0.26 8.87 43.24
CA TRP A 244 0.40 8.93 44.55
C TRP A 244 1.35 7.76 44.67
N SER A 245 2.31 7.91 45.60
CA SER A 245 3.26 6.84 45.92
C SER A 245 3.32 6.57 47.43
N ILE A 246 3.56 5.31 47.74
CA ILE A 246 3.83 4.85 49.11
C ILE A 246 5.28 4.41 49.19
N GLU A 247 5.94 4.78 50.27
CA GLU A 247 7.31 4.40 50.59
C GLU A 247 7.36 3.75 51.98
N VAL A 248 8.04 2.63 52.09
CA VAL A 248 8.38 1.98 53.35
C VAL A 248 9.90 1.87 53.42
N ALA A 249 10.52 2.38 54.47
CA ALA A 249 11.96 2.34 54.60
C ALA A 249 12.36 1.87 56.03
N TYR A 250 13.39 1.02 56.08
CA TYR A 250 14.09 0.64 57.29
C TYR A 250 15.36 1.50 57.39
N GLN A 251 15.58 2.03 58.62
CA GLN A 251 16.68 2.93 58.93
C GLN A 251 17.49 2.32 60.05
N GLN A 252 18.71 1.93 59.73
CA GLN A 252 19.66 1.42 60.71
C GLN A 252 20.50 2.57 61.29
N ARG A 253 20.46 2.70 62.58
CA ARG A 253 21.23 3.68 63.36
C ARG A 253 22.49 3.05 63.98
N GLY A 254 23.28 3.84 64.67
CA GLY A 254 24.41 3.33 65.43
C GLY A 254 24.00 2.39 66.55
N PRO A 255 24.95 1.59 67.12
CA PRO A 255 24.65 0.56 68.16
C PRO A 255 23.98 1.06 69.36
N ALA A 256 24.18 2.35 69.75
CA ALA A 256 23.57 2.99 70.90
C ALA A 256 22.10 3.39 70.68
N TYR A 257 21.58 3.27 69.50
CA TYR A 257 20.25 3.80 69.14
C TYR A 257 19.36 2.74 68.49
N SER A 258 18.07 2.82 68.77
CA SER A 258 17.09 1.92 68.16
C SER A 258 16.95 2.17 66.65
N ASN A 259 16.86 1.13 65.89
CA ASN A 259 16.53 1.20 64.42
C ASN A 259 15.10 1.68 64.22
N MET A 260 14.80 2.29 63.06
CA MET A 260 13.50 2.86 62.77
C MET A 260 12.89 2.29 61.49
N VAL A 261 11.58 2.34 61.42
CA VAL A 261 10.81 2.11 60.19
C VAL A 261 10.05 3.39 59.92
N SER A 262 10.12 3.85 58.65
CA SER A 262 9.31 4.98 58.20
C SER A 262 8.35 4.55 57.10
N VAL A 263 7.16 5.12 57.14
CA VAL A 263 6.15 4.99 56.09
C VAL A 263 5.82 6.40 55.61
N GLY A 264 5.96 6.62 54.34
CA GLY A 264 5.68 7.90 53.69
C GLY A 264 4.67 7.76 52.57
N VAL A 265 3.87 8.78 52.35
CA VAL A 265 2.98 8.91 51.18
C VAL A 265 3.37 10.21 50.48
N SER A 266 3.57 10.13 49.16
CA SER A 266 3.86 11.30 48.33
C SER A 266 2.73 11.51 47.32
N LEU A 267 2.25 12.74 47.23
CA LEU A 267 1.22 13.16 46.29
C LEU A 267 1.67 14.42 45.57
N PRO A 268 1.83 14.42 44.24
CA PRO A 268 2.17 15.63 43.50
C PRO A 268 1.01 16.63 43.56
N LEU A 269 1.27 17.83 44.05
CA LEU A 269 0.27 18.89 44.08
C LEU A 269 0.28 19.63 42.75
N GLN A 270 -0.83 19.56 42.06
CA GLN A 270 -1.00 20.18 40.71
C GLN A 270 -1.48 21.62 40.89
N TRP A 271 -0.60 22.54 41.32
CA TRP A 271 -0.95 23.92 41.63
C TRP A 271 -1.44 24.74 40.43
N ASP A 272 -0.90 24.46 39.24
CA ASP A 272 -1.20 25.21 38.01
C ASP A 272 -1.83 24.33 36.95
N GLN A 273 -2.92 23.67 37.29
CA GLN A 273 -3.67 22.84 36.36
C GLN A 273 -4.13 23.60 35.10
N LYS A 274 -4.44 24.89 35.23
CA LYS A 274 -4.91 25.74 34.15
C LYS A 274 -3.89 25.86 33.01
N ASN A 275 -2.60 26.05 33.36
CA ASN A 275 -1.55 26.26 32.36
C ASN A 275 -0.81 24.97 31.97
N ARG A 276 -1.02 23.88 32.67
CA ARG A 276 -0.40 22.57 32.41
C ARG A 276 -1.43 21.54 31.92
N GLN A 277 -2.08 20.81 32.79
CA GLN A 277 -2.96 19.70 32.46
C GLN A 277 -4.16 20.14 31.60
N GLN A 278 -4.73 21.32 31.87
CA GLN A 278 -5.82 21.84 31.04
C GLN A 278 -5.36 22.21 29.64
N ARG A 279 -4.13 22.73 29.48
CA ARG A 279 -3.56 23.03 28.16
C ARG A 279 -3.22 21.76 27.40
N GLU A 280 -2.74 20.73 28.09
CA GLU A 280 -2.51 19.42 27.48
C GLU A 280 -3.84 18.81 26.97
N LEU A 281 -4.88 18.82 27.80
CA LEU A 281 -6.20 18.37 27.39
C LEU A 281 -6.71 19.15 26.16
N SER A 282 -6.64 20.48 26.19
CA SER A 282 -7.06 21.32 25.07
C SER A 282 -6.29 20.98 23.78
N SER A 283 -4.99 20.72 23.90
CA SER A 283 -4.17 20.27 22.77
C SER A 283 -4.62 18.92 22.22
N ARG A 284 -4.91 17.94 23.10
CA ARG A 284 -5.38 16.61 22.65
C ARG A 284 -6.77 16.65 22.02
N LEU A 285 -7.66 17.49 22.52
CA LEU A 285 -8.97 17.71 21.90
C LEU A 285 -8.82 18.34 20.52
N ALA A 286 -7.97 19.34 20.36
CA ALA A 286 -7.68 19.94 19.06
C ALA A 286 -7.07 18.92 18.06
N MET A 287 -6.20 18.01 18.53
CA MET A 287 -5.67 16.91 17.71
C MET A 287 -6.77 15.91 17.28
N ALA A 288 -7.75 15.64 18.15
CA ALA A 288 -8.90 14.80 17.77
C ALA A 288 -9.77 15.49 16.72
N ASP A 289 -10.03 16.79 16.85
CA ASP A 289 -10.76 17.57 15.85
C ASP A 289 -9.99 17.66 14.52
N GLN A 290 -8.67 17.81 14.57
CA GLN A 290 -7.80 17.73 13.39
C GLN A 290 -7.95 16.38 12.70
N ALA A 291 -7.87 15.27 13.41
CA ALA A 291 -8.01 13.92 12.85
C ALA A 291 -9.38 13.70 12.19
N ARG A 292 -10.47 14.27 12.76
CA ARG A 292 -11.81 14.25 12.16
C ARG A 292 -11.84 15.03 10.85
N ALA A 293 -11.29 16.24 10.83
CA ALA A 293 -11.23 17.07 9.64
C ALA A 293 -10.41 16.41 8.51
N GLU A 294 -9.27 15.81 8.85
CA GLU A 294 -8.41 15.08 7.90
C GLU A 294 -9.15 13.86 7.32
N ARG A 295 -9.90 13.10 8.14
CA ARG A 295 -10.72 11.97 7.68
C ARG A 295 -11.81 12.44 6.71
N ASP A 296 -12.52 13.51 7.03
CA ASP A 296 -13.61 14.02 6.20
C ASP A 296 -13.10 14.55 4.87
N GLU A 297 -11.94 15.20 4.87
CA GLU A 297 -11.27 15.64 3.64
C GLU A 297 -10.77 14.47 2.80
N ALA A 298 -10.19 13.46 3.42
CA ALA A 298 -9.74 12.25 2.74
C ALA A 298 -10.92 11.50 2.09
N LEU A 299 -12.07 11.42 2.75
CA LEU A 299 -13.28 10.81 2.16
C LEU A 299 -13.73 11.57 0.92
N ARG A 300 -13.80 12.91 0.98
CA ARG A 300 -14.17 13.74 -0.17
C ARG A 300 -13.19 13.57 -1.34
N SER A 301 -11.89 13.62 -1.06
CA SER A 301 -10.84 13.40 -2.06
C SER A 301 -10.94 12.03 -2.70
N HIS A 302 -11.17 10.99 -1.88
CA HIS A 302 -11.26 9.61 -2.37
C HIS A 302 -12.52 9.38 -3.23
N ILE A 303 -13.66 9.99 -2.89
CA ILE A 303 -14.87 9.99 -3.72
C ILE A 303 -14.59 10.61 -5.10
N ALA A 304 -13.91 11.76 -5.15
CA ALA A 304 -13.57 12.44 -6.39
C ALA A 304 -12.60 11.60 -7.24
N GLU A 305 -11.57 11.01 -6.62
CA GLU A 305 -10.59 10.13 -7.28
C GLU A 305 -11.26 8.91 -7.90
N VAL A 306 -12.07 8.18 -7.13
CA VAL A 306 -12.75 6.97 -7.62
C VAL A 306 -13.76 7.31 -8.73
N SER A 307 -14.49 8.42 -8.59
CA SER A 307 -15.41 8.90 -9.63
C SER A 307 -14.66 9.22 -10.95
N SER A 308 -13.50 9.85 -10.86
CA SER A 308 -12.64 10.15 -12.01
C SER A 308 -12.11 8.88 -12.66
N LEU A 309 -11.58 7.93 -11.88
CA LEU A 309 -11.10 6.64 -12.38
C LEU A 309 -12.21 5.83 -13.06
N PHE A 310 -13.42 5.85 -12.51
CA PHE A 310 -14.56 5.17 -13.11
C PHE A 310 -14.97 5.80 -14.45
N ASN A 311 -15.03 7.12 -14.52
CA ASN A 311 -15.32 7.84 -15.77
C ASN A 311 -14.25 7.56 -16.82
N GLU A 312 -12.98 7.55 -16.46
CA GLU A 312 -11.88 7.20 -17.37
C GLU A 312 -12.00 5.75 -17.87
N TRP A 313 -12.28 4.80 -16.98
CA TRP A 313 -12.50 3.40 -17.35
C TRP A 313 -13.66 3.24 -18.33
N GLN A 314 -14.81 3.89 -18.08
CA GLN A 314 -15.94 3.87 -19.01
C GLN A 314 -15.57 4.44 -20.38
N SER A 315 -14.90 5.59 -20.42
CA SER A 315 -14.46 6.23 -21.65
C SER A 315 -13.51 5.32 -22.45
N LYS A 316 -12.49 4.77 -21.79
CA LYS A 316 -11.55 3.86 -22.46
C LYS A 316 -12.23 2.59 -22.95
N ARG A 317 -13.16 2.02 -22.17
CA ARG A 317 -13.95 0.86 -22.58
C ARG A 317 -14.78 1.13 -23.85
N SER A 318 -15.43 2.29 -23.93
CA SER A 318 -16.17 2.70 -25.15
C SER A 318 -15.25 2.85 -26.34
N ARG A 319 -14.04 3.36 -26.13
CA ARG A 319 -13.01 3.45 -27.17
C ARG A 319 -12.52 2.08 -27.62
N VAL A 320 -12.26 1.15 -26.69
CA VAL A 320 -11.91 -0.25 -27.03
C VAL A 320 -12.98 -0.85 -27.93
N SER A 321 -14.26 -0.72 -27.58
CA SER A 321 -15.37 -1.21 -28.41
C SER A 321 -15.35 -0.62 -29.81
N ARG A 322 -15.03 0.67 -29.97
CA ARG A 322 -14.91 1.32 -31.28
C ARG A 322 -13.71 0.77 -32.08
N TYR A 323 -12.58 0.51 -31.43
CA TYR A 323 -11.44 -0.12 -32.08
C TYR A 323 -11.82 -1.51 -32.63
N ASP A 324 -12.44 -2.34 -31.78
CA ASP A 324 -12.75 -3.73 -32.11
C ASP A 324 -13.83 -3.84 -33.21
N ASN A 325 -14.87 -2.99 -33.15
CA ASN A 325 -16.04 -3.10 -34.03
C ASN A 325 -15.96 -2.26 -35.32
N GLU A 326 -15.14 -1.20 -35.36
CA GLU A 326 -15.09 -0.26 -36.48
C GLU A 326 -13.68 -0.11 -37.06
N LEU A 327 -12.70 0.34 -36.27
CA LEU A 327 -11.42 0.79 -36.77
C LEU A 327 -10.54 -0.36 -37.27
N LEU A 328 -10.45 -1.47 -36.54
CA LEU A 328 -9.66 -2.64 -36.95
C LEU A 328 -10.24 -3.33 -38.18
N PRO A 329 -11.56 -3.58 -38.29
CA PRO A 329 -12.16 -4.09 -39.53
C PRO A 329 -11.90 -3.19 -40.73
N LEU A 330 -12.05 -1.86 -40.59
CA LEU A 330 -11.78 -0.91 -41.68
C LEU A 330 -10.31 -0.90 -42.11
N ALA A 331 -9.38 -0.97 -41.15
CA ALA A 331 -7.95 -1.06 -41.47
C ALA A 331 -7.62 -2.34 -42.25
N THR A 332 -8.23 -3.46 -41.86
CA THR A 332 -8.06 -4.74 -42.52
C THR A 332 -8.61 -4.71 -43.96
N GLN A 333 -9.82 -4.17 -44.17
CA GLN A 333 -10.42 -3.99 -45.49
C GLN A 333 -9.57 -3.09 -46.40
N LYS A 334 -9.01 -2.01 -45.85
CA LYS A 334 -8.12 -1.10 -46.56
C LYS A 334 -6.86 -1.81 -47.07
N VAL A 335 -6.20 -2.62 -46.23
CA VAL A 335 -5.03 -3.41 -46.65
C VAL A 335 -5.40 -4.38 -47.75
N GLN A 336 -6.53 -5.09 -47.66
CA GLN A 336 -6.99 -6.02 -48.68
C GLN A 336 -7.27 -5.32 -50.01
N ALA A 337 -7.90 -4.14 -49.99
CA ALA A 337 -8.17 -3.35 -51.18
C ALA A 337 -6.89 -2.89 -51.89
N ILE A 338 -5.91 -2.39 -51.09
CA ILE A 338 -4.60 -1.96 -51.63
C ILE A 338 -3.80 -3.15 -52.14
N LEU A 339 -3.84 -4.31 -51.50
CA LEU A 339 -3.20 -5.54 -51.98
C LEU A 339 -3.78 -5.99 -53.30
N ALA A 340 -5.11 -5.95 -53.49
CA ALA A 340 -5.76 -6.26 -54.77
C ALA A 340 -5.35 -5.26 -55.84
N ALA A 341 -5.28 -3.97 -55.55
CA ALA A 341 -4.82 -2.94 -56.49
C ALA A 341 -3.34 -3.13 -56.86
N TYR A 342 -2.48 -3.49 -55.94
CA TYR A 342 -1.05 -3.79 -56.16
C TYR A 342 -0.90 -5.01 -57.11
N ARG A 343 -1.65 -6.10 -56.85
CA ARG A 343 -1.66 -7.29 -57.73
C ARG A 343 -2.14 -6.96 -59.14
N GLY A 344 -3.05 -6.02 -59.27
CA GLY A 344 -3.55 -5.50 -60.55
C GLY A 344 -2.66 -4.43 -61.20
N GLY A 345 -1.51 -4.10 -60.66
CA GLY A 345 -0.57 -3.08 -61.15
C GLY A 345 -1.09 -1.64 -61.03
N LYS A 346 -2.11 -1.39 -60.17
CA LYS A 346 -2.75 -0.07 -59.95
C LYS A 346 -2.28 0.66 -58.67
N SER A 347 -1.43 0.04 -57.87
CA SER A 347 -0.86 0.62 -56.64
C SER A 347 0.60 0.19 -56.52
N SER A 348 1.40 0.98 -55.82
CA SER A 348 2.81 0.70 -55.58
C SER A 348 3.02 -0.27 -54.39
N LEU A 349 4.18 -0.91 -54.31
CA LEU A 349 4.59 -1.69 -53.14
C LEU A 349 4.68 -0.78 -51.90
N GLY A 350 5.13 0.48 -52.05
CA GLY A 350 5.19 1.46 -50.99
C GLY A 350 3.82 1.77 -50.35
N ASP A 351 2.76 1.85 -51.17
CA ASP A 351 1.39 2.04 -50.69
C ASP A 351 0.92 0.84 -49.85
N LEU A 352 1.24 -0.38 -50.31
CA LEU A 352 0.91 -1.61 -49.58
C LEU A 352 1.61 -1.69 -48.23
N LEU A 353 2.93 -1.46 -48.20
CA LEU A 353 3.71 -1.47 -46.98
C LEU A 353 3.23 -0.39 -45.99
N THR A 354 2.88 0.79 -46.48
CA THR A 354 2.31 1.87 -45.69
C THR A 354 0.97 1.47 -45.07
N ALA A 355 0.10 0.85 -45.83
CA ALA A 355 -1.21 0.40 -45.33
C ALA A 355 -1.07 -0.71 -44.25
N GLN A 356 -0.18 -1.66 -44.47
CA GLN A 356 0.12 -2.72 -43.49
C GLN A 356 0.73 -2.16 -42.20
N ARG A 357 1.67 -1.21 -42.30
CA ARG A 357 2.22 -0.52 -41.18
C ARG A 357 1.12 0.20 -40.38
N ASN A 358 0.24 0.96 -41.05
CA ASN A 358 -0.85 1.65 -40.39
C ASN A 358 -1.83 0.69 -39.69
N GLN A 359 -2.10 -0.47 -40.30
CA GLN A 359 -2.92 -1.53 -39.70
C GLN A 359 -2.24 -2.07 -38.40
N THR A 360 -0.94 -2.36 -38.46
CA THR A 360 -0.17 -2.82 -37.30
C THR A 360 -0.18 -1.79 -36.18
N ASP A 361 0.04 -0.53 -36.53
CA ASP A 361 0.00 0.58 -35.58
C ASP A 361 -1.35 0.67 -34.88
N MET A 362 -2.43 0.51 -35.63
CA MET A 362 -3.81 0.50 -35.13
C MET A 362 -4.06 -0.69 -34.18
N HIS A 363 -3.58 -1.89 -34.52
CA HIS A 363 -3.66 -3.07 -33.63
C HIS A 363 -2.85 -2.87 -32.33
N LEU A 364 -1.65 -2.30 -32.40
CA LEU A 364 -0.84 -2.00 -31.22
C LEU A 364 -1.48 -0.93 -30.34
N GLN A 365 -2.10 0.11 -30.94
CA GLN A 365 -2.87 1.11 -30.21
C GLN A 365 -4.09 0.51 -29.51
N ALA A 366 -4.80 -0.43 -30.18
CA ALA A 366 -5.92 -1.16 -29.58
C ALA A 366 -5.46 -1.98 -28.37
N LEU A 367 -4.37 -2.74 -28.49
CA LEU A 367 -3.80 -3.53 -27.38
C LEU A 367 -3.32 -2.64 -26.23
N GLN A 368 -2.72 -1.49 -26.52
CA GLN A 368 -2.32 -0.51 -25.51
C GLN A 368 -3.55 0.03 -24.77
N LEU A 369 -4.60 0.40 -25.47
CA LEU A 369 -5.85 0.88 -24.90
C LEU A 369 -6.53 -0.20 -24.05
N GLN A 370 -6.51 -1.46 -24.50
CA GLN A 370 -7.01 -2.61 -23.73
C GLN A 370 -6.20 -2.80 -22.44
N ALA A 371 -4.86 -2.69 -22.49
CA ALA A 371 -3.99 -2.77 -21.33
C ALA A 371 -4.31 -1.68 -20.29
N GLU A 372 -4.45 -0.44 -20.74
CA GLU A 372 -4.81 0.69 -19.88
C GLU A 372 -6.21 0.51 -19.26
N THR A 373 -7.18 0.04 -20.03
CA THR A 373 -8.54 -0.24 -19.55
C THR A 373 -8.53 -1.36 -18.51
N ALA A 374 -7.73 -2.40 -18.72
CA ALA A 374 -7.56 -3.51 -17.78
C ALA A 374 -6.87 -3.06 -16.48
N SER A 375 -5.89 -2.17 -16.55
CA SER A 375 -5.24 -1.59 -15.39
C SER A 375 -6.22 -0.78 -14.54
N LEU A 376 -7.04 0.08 -15.16
CA LEU A 376 -8.10 0.84 -14.48
C LEU A 376 -9.16 -0.09 -13.86
N TRP A 377 -9.55 -1.15 -14.58
CA TRP A 377 -10.43 -2.16 -14.01
C TRP A 377 -9.85 -2.80 -12.75
N ALA A 378 -8.57 -3.15 -12.73
CA ALA A 378 -7.92 -3.73 -11.57
C ALA A 378 -7.87 -2.73 -10.40
N GLN A 379 -7.59 -1.45 -10.66
CA GLN A 379 -7.63 -0.39 -9.64
C GLN A 379 -9.02 -0.29 -9.01
N LEU A 380 -10.07 -0.22 -9.81
CA LEU A 380 -11.45 -0.11 -9.34
C LEU A 380 -11.96 -1.40 -8.68
N ARG A 381 -11.59 -2.57 -9.20
CA ARG A 381 -12.07 -3.89 -8.73
C ARG A 381 -11.58 -4.21 -7.31
N TYR A 382 -10.36 -3.78 -6.98
CA TYR A 382 -9.70 -4.08 -5.70
C TYR A 382 -9.68 -2.88 -4.74
N LEU A 383 -10.57 -1.91 -4.92
CA LEU A 383 -10.77 -0.82 -3.96
C LEU A 383 -11.32 -1.33 -2.63
N THR A 384 -12.28 -2.23 -2.67
CA THR A 384 -12.91 -2.79 -1.47
C THR A 384 -12.62 -4.29 -1.35
N PRO A 385 -12.59 -4.84 -0.13
CA PRO A 385 -12.50 -6.27 0.06
C PRO A 385 -13.61 -6.97 -0.73
N LEU A 386 -13.23 -8.02 -1.44
CA LEU A 386 -14.21 -8.90 -2.08
C LEU A 386 -14.98 -9.57 -0.94
N ASN A 387 -16.28 -9.32 -0.84
CA ASN A 387 -17.14 -10.11 0.03
C ASN A 387 -16.98 -11.58 -0.39
N GLU A 388 -16.54 -12.43 0.53
CA GLU A 388 -16.31 -13.87 0.31
C GLU A 388 -17.53 -14.61 -0.25
N THR A 389 -18.71 -14.02 -0.17
CA THR A 389 -19.98 -14.53 -0.69
C THR A 389 -20.14 -14.48 -2.22
N ARG A 390 -19.17 -13.91 -2.99
CA ARG A 390 -19.20 -13.88 -4.47
C ARG A 390 -18.11 -14.69 -5.15
N ILE A 391 -17.35 -15.48 -4.43
CA ILE A 391 -16.43 -16.50 -4.96
C ILE A 391 -17.09 -17.88 -4.78
N THR A 392 -18.29 -18.05 -5.25
CA THR A 392 -18.75 -19.39 -5.66
C THR A 392 -18.26 -19.59 -7.08
N PRO A 393 -17.37 -20.55 -7.35
CA PRO A 393 -17.17 -20.97 -8.73
C PRO A 393 -18.49 -21.59 -9.19
N GLU A 394 -19.04 -21.10 -10.30
CA GLU A 394 -19.93 -21.90 -11.14
C GLU A 394 -19.09 -23.07 -11.69
N LEU A 395 -18.78 -24.03 -10.82
CA LEU A 395 -18.36 -25.36 -11.18
C LEU A 395 -19.59 -26.24 -11.03
N ASN A 396 -20.05 -26.74 -12.15
CA ASN A 396 -21.08 -27.74 -12.43
C ASN A 396 -22.44 -27.20 -12.86
N ARG A 397 -22.53 -27.01 -14.16
CA ARG A 397 -23.66 -27.60 -14.94
C ARG A 397 -23.19 -27.91 -16.35
N ASP A 398 -23.04 -29.22 -16.57
CA ASP A 398 -23.05 -30.01 -17.80
C ASP A 398 -22.21 -29.56 -18.99
#